data_ea1f72a94f373f9096a275dfb2213638
#
_entry.id   ea1f72a94f373f9096a275dfb2213638
#
_cell.length_a   1.000
_cell.length_b   1.000
_cell.length_c   1.000
_cell.angle_alpha   90.00
_cell.angle_beta   90.00
_cell.angle_gamma   90.00
#
_symmetry.space_group_name_H-M   'P 1'
#
loop_
_entity.id
_entity.type
_entity.pdbx_description
1 polymer ?
#
loop_
_entity_poly.entity_id
_entity_poly.type
_entity_poly.pdbx_seq_one_letter_code
_entity_poly.pdbx_strand_id
1 'polypeptide(L)'
;MKKYQEWKRDYPEFQPNLTPREIFTRGSFGGGYWRPINSGVLHKKLSNRHHHKNISTLFRGIPEKKLSSTIYDANVNKYQVSCGSTLEAWESKNWIKAQDPYGWVEWYCHFYQGRRSADDRRQIDRWLALAGPRGRFRVRLINMIRNKNTSVNDYSVSPVIRQTLQHWGYTLRATDIH
;
A
#
# COMPACT_ATOMS: atom_id res chain seq x y z
N MET A 1 -0.90 -0.37 -19.29
CA MET A 1 0.54 -0.52 -19.58
C MET A 1 1.26 0.77 -19.91
N LYS A 2 0.73 1.68 -20.73
CA LYS A 2 1.40 2.95 -21.05
C LYS A 2 1.67 3.85 -19.83
N LYS A 3 0.73 3.96 -18.89
CA LYS A 3 0.86 4.85 -17.71
C LYS A 3 1.91 4.39 -16.68
N TYR A 4 2.14 3.09 -16.57
CA TYR A 4 3.17 2.54 -15.66
C TYR A 4 4.59 2.92 -16.10
N GLN A 5 4.81 3.18 -17.39
CA GLN A 5 6.14 3.54 -17.92
C GLN A 5 6.42 5.04 -17.81
N GLU A 6 5.39 5.89 -17.63
CA GLU A 6 5.54 7.35 -17.68
C GLU A 6 6.32 7.91 -16.50
N TRP A 7 6.16 7.37 -15.28
CA TRP A 7 6.91 7.91 -14.14
C TRP A 7 8.35 7.38 -14.01
N LYS A 8 8.71 6.30 -14.70
CA LYS A 8 10.08 5.77 -14.67
C LYS A 8 11.12 6.78 -15.12
N ARG A 9 10.74 7.70 -15.98
CA ARG A 9 11.64 8.78 -16.41
C ARG A 9 11.85 9.80 -15.31
N ASP A 10 10.79 10.21 -14.61
CA ASP A 10 10.82 11.29 -13.64
C ASP A 10 11.19 10.78 -12.23
N TYR A 11 10.81 9.53 -11.91
CA TYR A 11 11.05 8.86 -10.62
C TYR A 11 11.52 7.41 -10.84
N PRO A 12 12.72 7.21 -11.41
CA PRO A 12 13.21 5.85 -11.73
C PRO A 12 13.42 4.97 -10.49
N GLU A 13 13.60 5.58 -9.33
CA GLU A 13 13.79 4.88 -8.06
C GLU A 13 12.48 4.34 -7.46
N PHE A 14 11.33 4.86 -7.90
CA PHE A 14 10.02 4.38 -7.43
C PHE A 14 9.58 3.15 -8.22
N GLN A 15 9.85 1.97 -7.66
CA GLN A 15 9.66 0.69 -8.35
C GLN A 15 8.78 -0.29 -7.55
N PRO A 16 7.54 0.07 -7.22
CA PRO A 16 6.61 -0.91 -6.70
C PRO A 16 6.38 -2.01 -7.74
N ASN A 17 6.20 -3.24 -7.29
CA ASN A 17 5.93 -4.36 -8.19
C ASN A 17 4.49 -4.89 -8.08
N LEU A 18 3.66 -4.21 -7.31
CA LEU A 18 2.22 -4.41 -7.26
C LEU A 18 1.51 -3.14 -7.70
N THR A 19 0.55 -3.27 -8.58
CA THR A 19 -0.34 -2.18 -8.94
C THR A 19 -1.32 -1.89 -7.79
N PRO A 20 -1.97 -0.71 -7.75
CA PRO A 20 -3.04 -0.46 -6.78
C PRO A 20 -4.12 -1.55 -6.79
N ARG A 21 -4.51 -2.04 -7.97
CA ARG A 21 -5.47 -3.12 -8.11
C ARG A 21 -5.00 -4.40 -7.41
N GLU A 22 -3.74 -4.78 -7.63
CA GLU A 22 -3.18 -6.00 -7.04
C GLU A 22 -3.10 -5.94 -5.52
N ILE A 23 -2.83 -4.77 -4.94
CA ILE A 23 -2.85 -4.58 -3.48
C ILE A 23 -4.20 -5.05 -2.91
N PHE A 24 -5.31 -4.61 -3.51
CA PHE A 24 -6.65 -4.94 -3.02
C PHE A 24 -7.12 -6.32 -3.45
N THR A 25 -6.82 -6.74 -4.68
CA THR A 25 -7.21 -8.08 -5.16
C THR A 25 -6.60 -9.19 -4.29
N ARG A 26 -5.36 -9.02 -3.87
CA ARG A 26 -4.65 -9.97 -3.01
C ARG A 26 -5.19 -10.02 -1.58
N GLY A 27 -5.84 -8.95 -1.14
CA GLY A 27 -6.34 -8.80 0.23
C GLY A 27 -5.39 -7.99 1.10
N SER A 28 -5.86 -6.82 1.53
CA SER A 28 -5.07 -5.84 2.27
C SER A 28 -5.95 -5.01 3.21
N PHE A 29 -5.36 -4.44 4.24
CA PHE A 29 -6.00 -3.52 5.17
C PHE A 29 -7.25 -4.09 5.86
N GLY A 30 -7.30 -5.40 6.04
CA GLY A 30 -8.47 -6.08 6.61
C GLY A 30 -9.76 -5.88 5.83
N GLY A 31 -9.65 -5.49 4.55
CA GLY A 31 -10.78 -5.22 3.66
C GLY A 31 -11.40 -3.84 3.81
N GLY A 32 -10.85 -2.96 4.65
CA GLY A 32 -11.52 -1.72 5.05
C GLY A 32 -10.81 -0.42 4.67
N TYR A 33 -9.89 -0.42 3.73
CA TYR A 33 -9.15 0.81 3.38
C TYR A 33 -10.08 1.96 2.99
N TRP A 34 -11.07 1.70 2.16
CA TRP A 34 -12.00 2.69 1.62
C TRP A 34 -13.29 2.83 2.43
N ARG A 35 -13.32 2.36 3.67
CA ARG A 35 -14.47 2.53 4.57
C ARG A 35 -14.83 4.01 4.75
N PRO A 36 -16.05 4.33 5.17
CA PRO A 36 -16.35 5.67 5.65
C PRO A 36 -15.42 6.06 6.81
N ILE A 37 -14.89 7.28 6.77
CA ILE A 37 -13.95 7.77 7.78
C ILE A 37 -14.36 9.15 8.28
N ASN A 38 -13.92 9.49 9.49
CA ASN A 38 -13.88 10.87 9.99
C ASN A 38 -12.48 11.41 9.68
N SER A 39 -12.36 12.24 8.66
CA SER A 39 -11.06 12.80 8.26
C SER A 39 -10.66 13.94 9.19
N GLY A 40 -9.58 13.76 9.93
CA GLY A 40 -9.00 14.81 10.76
C GLY A 40 -8.40 15.94 9.93
N VAL A 41 -7.79 15.61 8.78
CA VAL A 41 -7.17 16.62 7.91
C VAL A 41 -8.18 17.46 7.14
N LEU A 42 -9.39 16.94 6.87
CA LEU A 42 -10.46 17.66 6.19
C LEU A 42 -11.55 18.16 7.15
N HIS A 43 -11.49 17.74 8.42
CA HIS A 43 -12.50 18.06 9.46
C HIS A 43 -13.93 17.70 9.04
N LYS A 44 -14.11 16.56 8.37
CA LYS A 44 -15.42 16.09 7.92
C LYS A 44 -15.49 14.58 7.75
N LYS A 45 -16.72 14.07 7.71
CA LYS A 45 -16.99 12.68 7.36
C LYS A 45 -16.81 12.48 5.85
N LEU A 46 -16.14 11.41 5.48
CA LEU A 46 -16.01 10.94 4.11
C LEU A 46 -16.72 9.59 3.98
N SER A 47 -17.53 9.45 2.95
CA SER A 47 -18.14 8.17 2.60
C SER A 47 -17.15 7.30 1.81
N ASN A 48 -17.47 6.00 1.69
CA ASN A 48 -16.69 5.06 0.89
C ASN A 48 -16.69 5.37 -0.63
N ARG A 49 -17.32 6.47 -1.05
CA ARG A 49 -17.40 6.87 -2.46
C ARG A 49 -16.08 7.35 -3.06
N HIS A 50 -15.03 7.53 -2.26
CA HIS A 50 -13.74 7.99 -2.78
C HIS A 50 -13.22 7.09 -3.91
N HIS A 51 -13.34 5.78 -3.76
CA HIS A 51 -12.92 4.84 -4.80
C HIS A 51 -13.84 4.85 -6.05
N HIS A 52 -15.04 5.41 -5.95
CA HIS A 52 -15.97 5.49 -7.08
C HIS A 52 -15.75 6.70 -8.00
N LYS A 53 -15.04 7.73 -7.53
CA LYS A 53 -14.92 8.99 -8.26
C LYS A 53 -13.92 8.92 -9.41
N ASN A 54 -12.64 8.93 -9.10
CA ASN A 54 -11.57 9.05 -10.07
C ASN A 54 -10.77 7.75 -10.26
N ILE A 55 -10.90 6.82 -9.34
CA ILE A 55 -10.11 5.59 -9.28
C ILE A 55 -10.95 4.31 -9.35
N SER A 56 -12.27 4.43 -9.50
CA SER A 56 -13.20 3.29 -9.53
C SER A 56 -12.87 2.24 -10.60
N THR A 57 -12.29 2.67 -11.72
CA THR A 57 -11.88 1.75 -12.79
C THR A 57 -10.79 0.78 -12.35
N LEU A 58 -9.95 1.17 -11.38
CA LEU A 58 -8.91 0.31 -10.81
C LEU A 58 -9.50 -0.88 -10.05
N PHE A 59 -10.70 -0.70 -9.49
CA PHE A 59 -11.30 -1.65 -8.55
C PHE A 59 -12.48 -2.43 -9.11
N ARG A 60 -12.77 -2.28 -10.41
CA ARG A 60 -13.87 -2.99 -11.04
C ARG A 60 -13.75 -4.51 -10.82
N GLY A 61 -14.82 -5.11 -10.28
CA GLY A 61 -14.90 -6.55 -10.04
C GLY A 61 -14.26 -7.02 -8.74
N ILE A 62 -13.66 -6.12 -7.94
CA ILE A 62 -13.17 -6.47 -6.61
C ILE A 62 -14.35 -6.40 -5.63
N PRO A 63 -14.60 -7.45 -4.82
CA PRO A 63 -15.70 -7.44 -3.86
C PRO A 63 -15.55 -6.32 -2.81
N GLU A 64 -16.68 -5.71 -2.41
CA GLU A 64 -16.71 -4.64 -1.40
C GLU A 64 -16.07 -5.04 -0.07
N LYS A 65 -16.17 -6.30 0.32
CA LYS A 65 -15.52 -6.82 1.54
C LYS A 65 -13.98 -6.69 1.51
N LYS A 66 -13.38 -6.49 0.33
CA LYS A 66 -11.95 -6.25 0.16
C LYS A 66 -11.60 -4.76 0.02
N LEU A 67 -12.59 -3.89 -0.12
CA LEU A 67 -12.40 -2.46 -0.39
C LEU A 67 -12.85 -1.57 0.76
N SER A 68 -14.09 -1.70 1.20
CA SER A 68 -14.75 -0.71 2.05
C SER A 68 -15.52 -1.30 3.23
N SER A 69 -15.11 -2.47 3.70
CA SER A 69 -15.68 -3.09 4.91
C SER A 69 -15.50 -2.16 6.11
N THR A 70 -16.54 -1.98 6.90
CA THR A 70 -16.50 -1.23 8.14
C THR A 70 -15.89 -2.03 9.30
N ILE A 71 -15.74 -3.34 9.11
CA ILE A 71 -15.16 -4.26 10.09
C ILE A 71 -13.82 -4.75 9.53
N TYR A 72 -12.74 -4.54 10.32
CA TYR A 72 -11.43 -5.07 9.99
C TYR A 72 -11.42 -6.58 10.17
N ASP A 73 -11.04 -7.31 9.12
CA ASP A 73 -10.92 -8.76 9.16
C ASP A 73 -9.53 -9.18 8.65
N ALA A 74 -8.68 -9.65 9.57
CA ALA A 74 -7.34 -10.12 9.22
C ALA A 74 -7.36 -11.29 8.23
N ASN A 75 -8.43 -12.08 8.19
CA ASN A 75 -8.55 -13.20 7.24
C ASN A 75 -8.72 -12.73 5.78
N VAL A 76 -9.11 -11.47 5.56
CA VAL A 76 -9.14 -10.86 4.22
C VAL A 76 -7.73 -10.58 3.72
N ASN A 77 -6.76 -10.34 4.60
CA ASN A 77 -5.38 -10.09 4.24
C ASN A 77 -4.74 -11.33 3.62
N LYS A 78 -3.91 -11.14 2.61
CA LYS A 78 -3.22 -12.24 1.92
C LYS A 78 -2.52 -13.20 2.88
N TYR A 79 -1.84 -12.66 3.88
CA TYR A 79 -1.06 -13.44 4.85
C TYR A 79 -1.83 -13.71 6.15
N GLN A 80 -3.12 -13.37 6.21
CA GLN A 80 -4.05 -13.65 7.31
C GLN A 80 -3.55 -13.17 8.67
N VAL A 81 -2.88 -12.04 8.70
CA VAL A 81 -2.34 -11.37 9.90
C VAL A 81 -2.81 -9.94 9.95
N SER A 82 -2.93 -9.40 11.17
CA SER A 82 -3.13 -7.97 11.38
C SER A 82 -1.81 -7.24 11.28
N CYS A 83 -1.81 -6.10 10.60
CA CYS A 83 -0.67 -5.20 10.57
C CYS A 83 -1.11 -3.77 10.28
N GLY A 84 -0.21 -2.82 10.54
CA GLY A 84 -0.45 -1.41 10.35
C GLY A 84 -1.00 -0.70 11.60
N SER A 85 -1.27 0.58 11.44
CA SER A 85 -1.79 1.47 12.49
C SER A 85 -3.14 2.03 12.08
N THR A 86 -3.75 2.82 12.96
CA THR A 86 -5.01 3.49 12.70
C THR A 86 -4.82 4.74 11.84
N LEU A 87 -5.91 5.21 11.22
CA LEU A 87 -5.92 6.49 10.49
C LEU A 87 -5.52 7.65 11.42
N GLU A 88 -6.05 7.68 12.65
CA GLU A 88 -5.74 8.69 13.64
C GLU A 88 -4.25 8.71 13.99
N ALA A 89 -3.61 7.55 14.11
CA ALA A 89 -2.17 7.44 14.31
C ALA A 89 -1.38 7.98 13.11
N TRP A 90 -1.83 7.72 11.90
CA TRP A 90 -1.22 8.26 10.68
C TRP A 90 -1.38 9.78 10.60
N GLU A 91 -2.55 10.29 10.93
CA GLU A 91 -2.82 11.74 10.97
C GLU A 91 -1.95 12.43 12.01
N SER A 92 -1.82 11.85 13.22
CA SER A 92 -1.00 12.41 14.31
C SER A 92 0.49 12.50 13.95
N LYS A 93 0.98 11.62 13.10
CA LYS A 93 2.35 11.62 12.59
C LYS A 93 2.53 12.49 11.34
N ASN A 94 1.50 13.23 10.98
CA ASN A 94 1.51 14.10 9.79
C ASN A 94 1.76 13.35 8.46
N TRP A 95 1.38 12.08 8.40
CA TRP A 95 1.53 11.26 7.20
C TRP A 95 0.39 11.44 6.21
N ILE A 96 -0.76 11.94 6.66
CA ILE A 96 -1.95 12.16 5.84
C ILE A 96 -2.03 13.63 5.43
N LYS A 97 -2.25 13.88 4.16
CA LYS A 97 -2.46 15.21 3.60
C LYS A 97 -3.87 15.34 3.04
N ALA A 98 -4.37 16.58 3.00
CA ALA A 98 -5.74 16.87 2.58
C ALA A 98 -6.06 16.39 1.16
N GLN A 99 -5.08 16.38 0.25
CA GLN A 99 -5.30 15.91 -1.11
C GLN A 99 -5.62 14.42 -1.20
N ASP A 100 -5.09 13.61 -0.25
CA ASP A 100 -5.28 12.16 -0.19
C ASP A 100 -5.62 11.74 1.24
N PRO A 101 -6.86 12.00 1.70
CA PRO A 101 -7.23 11.83 3.11
C PRO A 101 -7.21 10.38 3.60
N TYR A 102 -7.20 9.40 2.70
CA TYR A 102 -7.00 7.98 3.04
C TYR A 102 -5.52 7.56 3.11
N GLY A 103 -4.60 8.43 2.68
CA GLY A 103 -3.16 8.20 2.83
C GLY A 103 -2.45 7.68 1.59
N TRP A 104 -1.36 6.95 1.82
CA TRP A 104 -0.40 6.59 0.77
C TRP A 104 -1.02 5.82 -0.40
N VAL A 105 -1.90 4.87 -0.16
CA VAL A 105 -2.48 4.06 -1.25
C VAL A 105 -3.43 4.90 -2.09
N GLU A 106 -4.16 5.85 -1.52
CA GLU A 106 -4.95 6.80 -2.30
C GLU A 106 -4.04 7.65 -3.19
N TRP A 107 -2.95 8.18 -2.63
CA TRP A 107 -1.94 8.87 -3.43
C TRP A 107 -1.42 7.98 -4.56
N TYR A 108 -1.08 6.72 -4.27
CA TYR A 108 -0.57 5.78 -5.26
C TYR A 108 -1.58 5.50 -6.38
N CYS A 109 -2.85 5.36 -6.06
CA CYS A 109 -3.90 5.21 -7.06
C CYS A 109 -3.93 6.38 -8.04
N HIS A 110 -3.90 7.59 -7.53
CA HIS A 110 -3.91 8.80 -8.37
C HIS A 110 -2.60 8.96 -9.15
N PHE A 111 -1.47 8.73 -8.51
CA PHE A 111 -0.16 8.77 -9.17
C PHE A 111 -0.06 7.75 -10.29
N TYR A 112 -0.51 6.53 -10.02
CA TYR A 112 -0.54 5.44 -11.00
C TYR A 112 -1.39 5.80 -12.24
N GLN A 113 -2.44 6.57 -12.06
CA GLN A 113 -3.30 7.05 -13.15
C GLN A 113 -2.77 8.30 -13.86
N GLY A 114 -1.64 8.83 -13.43
CA GLY A 114 -0.95 9.94 -14.08
C GLY A 114 -1.04 11.28 -13.37
N ARG A 115 -1.70 11.37 -12.20
CA ARG A 115 -1.64 12.60 -11.39
C ARG A 115 -0.21 12.86 -10.93
N ARG A 116 0.20 14.14 -10.99
CA ARG A 116 1.44 14.63 -10.39
C ARG A 116 1.10 15.76 -9.43
N SER A 117 1.79 15.81 -8.31
CA SER A 117 1.53 16.79 -7.24
C SER A 117 2.78 17.14 -6.47
N ALA A 118 2.72 18.22 -5.69
CA ALA A 118 3.81 18.62 -4.81
C ALA A 118 4.14 17.57 -3.72
N ASP A 119 3.21 16.64 -3.44
CA ASP A 119 3.38 15.60 -2.43
C ASP A 119 4.14 14.35 -2.94
N ASP A 120 4.37 14.25 -4.24
CA ASP A 120 4.95 13.05 -4.85
C ASP A 120 6.32 12.70 -4.27
N ARG A 121 7.19 13.67 -4.09
CA ARG A 121 8.54 13.44 -3.54
C ARG A 121 8.46 12.86 -2.13
N ARG A 122 7.63 13.44 -1.28
CA ARG A 122 7.44 12.96 0.10
C ARG A 122 6.94 11.52 0.15
N GLN A 123 5.95 11.18 -0.67
CA GLN A 123 5.37 9.84 -0.71
C GLN A 123 6.36 8.80 -1.25
N ILE A 124 7.12 9.16 -2.28
CA ILE A 124 8.16 8.29 -2.85
C ILE A 124 9.29 8.07 -1.84
N ASP A 125 9.72 9.12 -1.14
CA ASP A 125 10.75 9.00 -0.10
C ASP A 125 10.29 8.07 1.04
N ARG A 126 9.03 8.14 1.44
CA ARG A 126 8.46 7.20 2.41
C ARG A 126 8.50 5.77 1.89
N TRP A 127 8.11 5.56 0.65
CA TRP A 127 8.18 4.24 0.02
C TRP A 127 9.62 3.72 0.01
N LEU A 128 10.59 4.53 -0.40
CA LEU A 128 12.01 4.17 -0.41
C LEU A 128 12.50 3.75 0.98
N ALA A 129 12.11 4.49 2.02
CA ALA A 129 12.50 4.21 3.40
C ALA A 129 11.90 2.90 3.96
N LEU A 130 10.79 2.44 3.40
CA LEU A 130 10.07 1.25 3.90
C LEU A 130 10.24 0.03 2.99
N ALA A 131 10.03 0.20 1.69
CA ALA A 131 9.94 -0.88 0.69
C ALA A 131 10.97 -0.78 -0.44
N GLY A 132 11.74 0.28 -0.53
CA GLY A 132 12.83 0.43 -1.49
C GLY A 132 13.96 -0.57 -1.25
N PRO A 133 14.99 -0.60 -2.11
CA PRO A 133 16.10 -1.55 -2.00
C PRO A 133 16.82 -1.52 -0.64
N ARG A 134 16.86 -0.34 0.01
CA ARG A 134 17.39 -0.14 1.37
C ARG A 134 16.29 0.07 2.40
N GLY A 135 15.03 -0.15 2.04
CA GLY A 135 13.88 0.03 2.90
C GLY A 135 13.92 -0.93 4.09
N ARG A 136 13.58 -0.40 5.26
CA ARG A 136 13.74 -1.16 6.53
C ARG A 136 12.98 -2.48 6.56
N PHE A 137 11.77 -2.54 6.01
CA PHE A 137 10.98 -3.78 5.99
C PHE A 137 11.51 -4.77 4.96
N ARG A 138 11.90 -4.28 3.78
CA ARG A 138 12.47 -5.13 2.75
C ARG A 138 13.80 -5.76 3.20
N VAL A 139 14.71 -4.96 3.71
CA VAL A 139 16.00 -5.44 4.23
C VAL A 139 15.80 -6.42 5.38
N ARG A 140 14.90 -6.12 6.32
CA ARG A 140 14.63 -7.00 7.45
C ARG A 140 14.11 -8.36 6.99
N LEU A 141 13.16 -8.39 6.06
CA LEU A 141 12.62 -9.65 5.54
C LEU A 141 13.68 -10.47 4.81
N ILE A 142 14.51 -9.83 3.98
CA ILE A 142 15.63 -10.48 3.28
C ILE A 142 16.56 -11.14 4.30
N ASN A 143 16.96 -10.42 5.33
CA ASN A 143 17.87 -10.96 6.36
C ASN A 143 17.24 -12.13 7.12
N MET A 144 15.95 -12.07 7.43
CA MET A 144 15.25 -13.18 8.11
C MET A 144 15.22 -14.43 7.23
N ILE A 145 14.97 -14.29 5.94
CA ILE A 145 14.97 -15.42 4.99
C ILE A 145 16.38 -16.02 4.87
N ARG A 146 17.40 -15.18 4.73
CA ARG A 146 18.81 -15.62 4.67
C ARG A 146 19.23 -16.35 5.94
N ASN A 147 18.92 -15.79 7.11
CA ASN A 147 19.27 -16.38 8.39
C ASN A 147 18.58 -17.74 8.62
N LYS A 148 17.37 -17.90 8.11
CA LYS A 148 16.65 -19.18 8.17
C LYS A 148 17.13 -20.16 7.10
N ASN A 149 17.96 -19.71 6.17
CA ASN A 149 18.43 -20.49 5.03
C ASN A 149 17.28 -21.12 4.22
N THR A 150 16.29 -20.31 3.91
CA THR A 150 15.08 -20.75 3.20
C THR A 150 14.82 -19.90 1.96
N SER A 151 13.73 -20.15 1.24
CA SER A 151 13.38 -19.43 0.02
C SER A 151 12.46 -18.23 0.28
N VAL A 152 12.38 -17.35 -0.73
CA VAL A 152 11.44 -16.24 -0.74
C VAL A 152 9.98 -16.68 -0.57
N ASN A 153 9.65 -17.91 -0.98
CA ASN A 153 8.31 -18.47 -0.92
C ASN A 153 7.98 -19.16 0.41
N ASP A 154 8.90 -19.16 1.36
CA ASP A 154 8.62 -19.63 2.72
C ASP A 154 7.81 -18.55 3.47
N TYR A 155 6.49 -18.58 3.31
CA TYR A 155 5.57 -17.61 3.90
C TYR A 155 5.43 -17.71 5.42
N SER A 156 6.04 -18.71 6.06
CA SER A 156 6.16 -18.76 7.51
C SER A 156 7.13 -17.70 8.05
N VAL A 157 8.04 -17.21 7.20
CA VAL A 157 8.96 -16.13 7.57
C VAL A 157 8.24 -14.80 7.54
N SER A 158 7.96 -14.26 8.70
CA SER A 158 7.36 -12.96 8.95
C SER A 158 6.16 -12.60 8.05
N PRO A 159 5.01 -13.24 8.22
CA PRO A 159 3.78 -12.86 7.51
C PRO A 159 3.42 -11.38 7.69
N VAL A 160 3.70 -10.81 8.88
CA VAL A 160 3.42 -9.39 9.18
C VAL A 160 4.24 -8.46 8.29
N ILE A 161 5.54 -8.70 8.14
CA ILE A 161 6.38 -7.86 7.26
C ILE A 161 5.96 -8.04 5.80
N ARG A 162 5.61 -9.24 5.38
CA ARG A 162 5.11 -9.51 4.02
C ARG A 162 3.83 -8.75 3.73
N GLN A 163 2.89 -8.75 4.68
CA GLN A 163 1.64 -8.01 4.55
C GLN A 163 1.91 -6.49 4.53
N THR A 164 2.80 -6.00 5.37
CA THR A 164 3.19 -4.60 5.39
C THR A 164 3.80 -4.17 4.05
N LEU A 165 4.72 -4.94 3.49
CA LEU A 165 5.29 -4.65 2.16
C LEU A 165 4.20 -4.64 1.08
N GLN A 166 3.25 -5.58 1.13
CA GLN A 166 2.13 -5.59 0.18
C GLN A 166 1.31 -4.30 0.25
N HIS A 167 1.08 -3.76 1.45
CA HIS A 167 0.41 -2.47 1.62
C HIS A 167 1.19 -1.32 0.97
N TRP A 168 2.50 -1.45 0.83
CA TRP A 168 3.39 -0.50 0.14
C TRP A 168 3.63 -0.88 -1.32
N GLY A 169 2.79 -1.74 -1.89
CA GLY A 169 2.87 -2.10 -3.30
C GLY A 169 4.07 -2.95 -3.67
N TYR A 170 4.63 -3.71 -2.72
CA TYR A 170 5.79 -4.55 -2.97
C TYR A 170 5.63 -5.97 -2.44
N THR A 171 6.07 -6.93 -3.25
CA THR A 171 6.24 -8.32 -2.82
C THR A 171 7.68 -8.75 -3.12
N LEU A 172 8.31 -9.43 -2.16
CA LEU A 172 9.70 -9.86 -2.27
C LEU A 172 9.86 -10.87 -3.41
N ARG A 173 10.92 -10.74 -4.18
CA ARG A 173 11.27 -11.63 -5.30
C ARG A 173 12.51 -12.45 -4.97
N ALA A 174 12.68 -13.58 -5.67
CA ALA A 174 13.89 -14.39 -5.55
C ALA A 174 15.16 -13.57 -5.84
N THR A 175 15.09 -12.65 -6.82
CA THR A 175 16.21 -11.76 -7.17
C THR A 175 16.58 -10.76 -6.07
N ASP A 176 15.73 -10.55 -5.08
CA ASP A 176 16.04 -9.66 -3.93
C ASP A 176 16.92 -10.36 -2.88
N ILE A 177 16.98 -11.70 -2.92
CA ILE A 177 17.73 -12.50 -1.94
C ILE A 177 19.21 -12.66 -2.34
N HIS A 178 19.54 -12.51 -3.60
CA HIS A 178 20.90 -12.69 -4.16
C HIS A 178 21.74 -11.44 -4.17
#